data_be23b187a7bf3c1ab24d8e45524685be
#
_entry.id   be23b187a7bf3c1ab24d8e45524685be
#
_cell.length_a   1.000
_cell.length_b   1.000
_cell.length_c   1.000
_cell.angle_alpha   90.00
_cell.angle_beta   90.00
_cell.angle_gamma   90.00
#
_symmetry.space_group_name_H-M   'P 1'
#
loop_
_entity.id
_entity.type
_entity.pdbx_description
1 polymer ?
#
loop_
_entity_poly.entity_id
_entity_poly.type
_entity_poly.pdbx_seq_one_letter_code
_entity_poly.pdbx_strand_id
1 'polypeptide(L)'
;MVISSKFLDALTPSSIRSITAKIRDKAKDGIQVVSFAGGLPSKEFFPLEDLRRITDQVFDEEGGEAIQYAASDGYDPLRQYLVEFMKRYQVNNIDYKNILITSGAQQGLAYLAKGMIEPGSVVVVENPSYPGALDTFRSYGAEIVGVGMDDDGMKMDALEQVLQQHKKVAFIYTIADFQNPTGRCMSIERRKKLVELAETYDTFVVEDGPYSLISFDGQVMPAIKSFDTYGRVIYSGSTSKTIAPGLRIGWLIADHESITKLVYLKMRDDLQVNNIAQRQVYHYLKDCDFDGHLK
;
A
#
# COMPACT_ATOMS: atom_id res chain seq x y z
N MET A 1 -31.56 -3.33 19.92
CA MET A 1 -31.34 -2.20 18.98
C MET A 1 -29.85 -2.11 18.75
N VAL A 2 -29.37 -2.30 17.53
CA VAL A 2 -27.95 -2.11 17.19
C VAL A 2 -27.74 -0.62 16.93
N ILE A 3 -26.81 0.02 17.65
CA ILE A 3 -26.44 1.39 17.39
C ILE A 3 -25.42 1.37 16.25
N SER A 4 -25.79 1.89 15.07
CA SER A 4 -24.91 2.01 13.92
C SER A 4 -24.99 3.41 13.33
N SER A 5 -23.89 3.87 12.76
CA SER A 5 -23.86 5.09 11.94
C SER A 5 -24.14 4.75 10.49
N LYS A 6 -24.49 5.73 9.67
CA LYS A 6 -24.61 5.54 8.20
C LYS A 6 -23.35 4.95 7.58
N PHE A 7 -22.18 5.25 8.15
CA PHE A 7 -20.90 4.67 7.76
C PHE A 7 -20.88 3.15 7.98
N LEU A 8 -21.27 2.68 9.19
CA LEU A 8 -21.30 1.24 9.49
C LEU A 8 -22.34 0.50 8.64
N ASP A 9 -23.50 1.13 8.40
CA ASP A 9 -24.58 0.54 7.59
C ASP A 9 -24.18 0.39 6.11
N ALA A 10 -23.24 1.21 5.62
CA ALA A 10 -22.71 1.13 4.27
C ALA A 10 -21.62 0.05 4.09
N LEU A 11 -21.08 -0.50 5.19
CA LEU A 11 -20.03 -1.52 5.11
C LEU A 11 -20.59 -2.87 4.65
N THR A 12 -19.92 -3.47 3.68
CA THR A 12 -20.21 -4.82 3.20
C THR A 12 -19.08 -5.78 3.57
N PRO A 13 -19.36 -7.08 3.79
CA PRO A 13 -18.30 -8.06 4.01
C PRO A 13 -17.34 -8.09 2.82
N SER A 14 -16.03 -8.09 3.11
CA SER A 14 -15.00 -8.23 2.07
C SER A 14 -15.22 -9.49 1.25
N SER A 15 -15.32 -9.37 -0.07
CA SER A 15 -15.48 -10.47 -1.01
C SER A 15 -14.36 -11.52 -0.88
N ILE A 16 -13.11 -11.08 -0.72
CA ILE A 16 -11.94 -11.95 -0.53
C ILE A 16 -12.06 -12.75 0.78
N ARG A 17 -12.46 -12.10 1.88
CA ARG A 17 -12.64 -12.80 3.17
C ARG A 17 -13.80 -13.78 3.14
N SER A 18 -14.88 -13.46 2.43
CA SER A 18 -16.03 -14.35 2.22
C SER A 18 -15.63 -15.61 1.47
N ILE A 19 -14.80 -15.48 0.41
CA ILE A 19 -14.26 -16.63 -0.33
C ILE A 19 -13.34 -17.48 0.57
N THR A 20 -12.44 -16.85 1.31
CA THR A 20 -11.53 -17.55 2.24
C THR A 20 -12.31 -18.32 3.32
N ALA A 21 -13.39 -17.75 3.85
CA ALA A 21 -14.25 -18.42 4.80
C ALA A 21 -14.93 -19.67 4.18
N LYS A 22 -15.46 -19.56 2.96
CA LYS A 22 -16.04 -20.68 2.22
C LYS A 22 -15.03 -21.81 1.95
N ILE A 23 -13.79 -21.47 1.59
CA ILE A 23 -12.71 -22.45 1.39
C ILE A 23 -12.43 -23.19 2.69
N ARG A 24 -12.30 -22.47 3.81
CA ARG A 24 -12.09 -23.07 5.14
C ARG A 24 -13.22 -24.01 5.56
N ASP A 25 -14.47 -23.64 5.27
CA ASP A 25 -15.62 -24.47 5.61
C ASP A 25 -15.65 -25.74 4.77
N LYS A 26 -15.35 -25.64 3.46
CA LYS A 26 -15.22 -26.83 2.60
C LYS A 26 -14.07 -27.77 3.02
N ALA A 27 -12.97 -27.20 3.52
CA ALA A 27 -11.87 -28.02 4.05
C ALA A 27 -12.30 -28.82 5.31
N LYS A 28 -13.19 -28.28 6.16
CA LYS A 28 -13.78 -29.02 7.29
C LYS A 28 -14.63 -30.21 6.84
N ASP A 29 -15.27 -30.09 5.67
CA ASP A 29 -16.05 -31.17 5.06
C ASP A 29 -15.16 -32.24 4.36
N GLY A 30 -13.83 -32.15 4.53
CA GLY A 30 -12.87 -33.08 3.89
C GLY A 30 -12.62 -32.78 2.42
N ILE A 31 -13.11 -31.69 1.87
CA ILE A 31 -12.94 -31.33 0.47
C ILE A 31 -11.61 -30.60 0.28
N GLN A 32 -10.72 -31.16 -0.53
CA GLN A 32 -9.49 -30.47 -0.93
C GLN A 32 -9.81 -29.37 -1.95
N VAL A 33 -9.55 -28.11 -1.57
CA VAL A 33 -9.77 -26.95 -2.43
C VAL A 33 -8.43 -26.38 -2.86
N VAL A 34 -8.19 -26.27 -4.17
CA VAL A 34 -7.09 -25.51 -4.75
C VAL A 34 -7.59 -24.09 -4.99
N SER A 35 -7.05 -23.12 -4.27
CA SER A 35 -7.50 -21.74 -4.31
C SER A 35 -6.52 -20.84 -5.06
N PHE A 36 -7.03 -20.10 -6.04
CA PHE A 36 -6.31 -19.02 -6.74
C PHE A 36 -6.77 -17.62 -6.28
N ALA A 37 -7.62 -17.54 -5.26
CA ALA A 37 -8.30 -16.29 -4.87
C ALA A 37 -7.58 -15.49 -3.78
N GLY A 38 -6.66 -16.07 -3.01
CA GLY A 38 -6.15 -15.45 -1.79
C GLY A 38 -4.94 -14.54 -1.97
N GLY A 39 -4.10 -14.75 -2.98
CA GLY A 39 -2.84 -14.05 -3.17
C GLY A 39 -1.92 -14.07 -1.93
N LEU A 40 -2.00 -15.15 -1.14
CA LEU A 40 -1.20 -15.31 0.07
C LEU A 40 0.20 -15.82 -0.27
N PRO A 41 1.28 -15.21 0.26
CA PRO A 41 2.62 -15.78 0.16
C PRO A 41 2.67 -17.17 0.80
N SER A 42 3.49 -18.07 0.24
CA SER A 42 3.69 -19.40 0.82
C SER A 42 4.37 -19.29 2.18
N LYS A 43 3.83 -20.02 3.18
CA LYS A 43 4.37 -20.03 4.55
C LYS A 43 5.77 -20.65 4.63
N GLU A 44 6.12 -21.49 3.67
CA GLU A 44 7.42 -22.18 3.61
C GLU A 44 8.58 -21.22 3.36
N PHE A 45 8.29 -20.06 2.75
CA PHE A 45 9.30 -19.04 2.47
C PHE A 45 9.38 -17.93 3.52
N PHE A 46 8.60 -18.00 4.60
CA PHE A 46 8.74 -16.99 5.66
C PHE A 46 10.09 -17.13 6.39
N PRO A 47 10.84 -16.03 6.59
CA PRO A 47 12.19 -16.07 7.18
C PRO A 47 12.12 -16.21 8.72
N LEU A 48 11.61 -17.35 9.21
CA LEU A 48 11.30 -17.57 10.63
C LEU A 48 12.54 -17.53 11.52
N GLU A 49 13.66 -18.10 11.05
CA GLU A 49 14.92 -18.14 11.80
C GLU A 49 15.50 -16.73 11.98
N ASP A 50 15.52 -15.93 10.90
CA ASP A 50 15.98 -14.55 10.98
C ASP A 50 15.08 -13.71 11.87
N LEU A 51 13.75 -13.82 11.72
CA LEU A 51 12.81 -13.06 12.54
C LEU A 51 12.93 -13.43 14.03
N ARG A 52 13.21 -14.70 14.36
CA ARG A 52 13.47 -15.12 15.74
C ARG A 52 14.74 -14.45 16.27
N ARG A 53 15.87 -14.62 15.57
CA ARG A 53 17.15 -14.02 15.92
C ARG A 53 17.06 -12.49 16.10
N ILE A 54 16.38 -11.82 15.16
CA ILE A 54 16.17 -10.37 15.23
C ILE A 54 15.30 -10.00 16.45
N THR A 55 14.29 -10.80 16.77
CA THR A 55 13.44 -10.53 17.94
C THR A 55 14.25 -10.59 19.24
N ASP A 56 15.09 -11.61 19.39
CA ASP A 56 15.98 -11.74 20.55
C ASP A 56 16.96 -10.55 20.61
N GLN A 57 17.58 -10.20 19.48
CA GLN A 57 18.47 -9.04 19.35
C GLN A 57 17.78 -7.73 19.78
N VAL A 58 16.56 -7.47 19.33
CA VAL A 58 15.79 -6.27 19.67
C VAL A 58 15.54 -6.19 21.19
N PHE A 59 15.21 -7.30 21.83
CA PHE A 59 15.03 -7.32 23.27
C PHE A 59 16.35 -7.17 24.04
N ASP A 60 17.44 -7.74 23.56
CA ASP A 60 18.76 -7.64 24.18
C ASP A 60 19.34 -6.21 24.08
N GLU A 61 19.20 -5.56 22.92
CA GLU A 61 19.81 -4.27 22.63
C GLU A 61 18.95 -3.08 23.09
N GLU A 62 17.62 -3.14 22.87
CA GLU A 62 16.71 -2.01 23.10
C GLU A 62 15.74 -2.25 24.28
N GLY A 63 15.50 -3.50 24.66
CA GLY A 63 14.75 -3.86 25.86
C GLY A 63 13.39 -3.16 25.96
N GLY A 64 13.22 -2.38 27.02
CA GLY A 64 11.97 -1.69 27.32
C GLY A 64 11.57 -0.65 26.26
N GLU A 65 12.53 -0.03 25.58
CA GLU A 65 12.23 0.95 24.52
C GLU A 65 11.50 0.32 23.34
N ALA A 66 11.79 -0.94 23.03
CA ALA A 66 11.13 -1.65 21.95
C ALA A 66 9.63 -1.91 22.20
N ILE A 67 9.18 -1.84 23.46
CA ILE A 67 7.78 -2.07 23.87
C ILE A 67 7.11 -0.83 24.45
N GLN A 68 7.80 0.33 24.49
CA GLN A 68 7.24 1.60 24.95
C GLN A 68 6.45 2.30 23.83
N TYR A 69 5.66 3.30 24.19
CA TYR A 69 5.10 4.26 23.23
C TYR A 69 6.20 4.98 22.46
N ALA A 70 5.96 5.22 21.17
CA ALA A 70 6.90 5.87 20.28
C ALA A 70 6.22 6.91 19.37
N ALA A 71 7.00 7.50 18.49
CA ALA A 71 6.51 8.50 17.53
C ALA A 71 5.46 7.90 16.57
N SER A 72 4.44 8.70 16.27
CA SER A 72 3.31 8.26 15.41
C SER A 72 3.69 8.11 13.95
N ASP A 73 4.71 8.84 13.49
CA ASP A 73 5.22 8.73 12.12
C ASP A 73 6.05 7.46 11.88
N GLY A 74 6.54 6.83 12.96
CA GLY A 74 7.21 5.53 12.92
C GLY A 74 8.63 5.57 13.49
N TYR A 75 9.27 4.40 13.47
CA TYR A 75 10.63 4.19 13.95
C TYR A 75 11.65 4.84 13.01
N ASP A 76 12.36 5.87 13.47
CA ASP A 76 13.26 6.68 12.65
C ASP A 76 14.33 5.87 11.90
N PRO A 77 15.01 4.88 12.50
CA PRO A 77 15.97 4.06 11.75
C PRO A 77 15.33 3.32 10.56
N LEU A 78 14.10 2.83 10.69
CA LEU A 78 13.37 2.21 9.57
C LEU A 78 13.03 3.25 8.50
N ARG A 79 12.55 4.43 8.89
CA ARG A 79 12.22 5.52 7.95
C ARG A 79 13.45 5.98 7.18
N GLN A 80 14.60 6.13 7.86
CA GLN A 80 15.87 6.47 7.23
C GLN A 80 16.35 5.38 6.27
N TYR A 81 16.23 4.10 6.66
CA TYR A 81 16.58 2.99 5.79
C TYR A 81 15.67 2.92 4.55
N LEU A 82 14.40 3.19 4.70
CA LEU A 82 13.44 3.22 3.59
C LEU A 82 13.79 4.29 2.54
N VAL A 83 14.44 5.40 2.89
CA VAL A 83 14.96 6.38 1.92
C VAL A 83 15.95 5.70 0.96
N GLU A 84 16.91 4.93 1.49
CA GLU A 84 17.87 4.19 0.67
C GLU A 84 17.19 3.04 -0.10
N PHE A 85 16.26 2.35 0.56
CA PHE A 85 15.50 1.25 -0.05
C PHE A 85 14.69 1.71 -1.27
N MET A 86 14.13 2.91 -1.23
CA MET A 86 13.33 3.47 -2.32
C MET A 86 14.16 3.86 -3.55
N LYS A 87 15.49 3.93 -3.44
CA LYS A 87 16.36 4.09 -4.62
C LYS A 87 16.29 2.91 -5.59
N ARG A 88 15.88 1.73 -5.12
CA ARG A 88 15.60 0.56 -5.98
C ARG A 88 14.51 0.86 -7.01
N TYR A 89 13.58 1.75 -6.68
CA TYR A 89 12.49 2.22 -7.55
C TYR A 89 12.79 3.56 -8.22
N GLN A 90 14.04 4.01 -8.20
CA GLN A 90 14.52 5.30 -8.69
C GLN A 90 13.88 6.52 -7.99
N VAL A 91 13.33 6.34 -6.81
CA VAL A 91 12.84 7.45 -5.97
C VAL A 91 14.01 8.02 -5.17
N ASN A 92 14.55 9.19 -5.60
CA ASN A 92 15.79 9.76 -5.07
C ASN A 92 15.58 11.09 -4.30
N ASN A 93 14.46 11.77 -4.52
CA ASN A 93 14.21 13.11 -3.99
C ASN A 93 13.30 13.08 -2.77
N ILE A 94 13.63 12.22 -1.80
CA ILE A 94 12.89 12.09 -0.53
C ILE A 94 13.87 12.06 0.63
N ASP A 95 13.41 12.46 1.80
CA ASP A 95 14.05 12.20 3.09
C ASP A 95 13.09 11.41 4.02
N TYR A 96 13.56 11.05 5.22
CA TYR A 96 12.76 10.24 6.14
C TYR A 96 11.47 10.95 6.62
N LYS A 97 11.39 12.29 6.54
CA LYS A 97 10.18 13.05 6.88
C LYS A 97 9.09 12.96 5.82
N ASN A 98 9.45 12.49 4.62
CA ASN A 98 8.48 12.14 3.59
C ASN A 98 7.78 10.79 3.86
N ILE A 99 8.15 10.06 4.92
CA ILE A 99 7.73 8.67 5.16
C ILE A 99 6.90 8.57 6.42
N LEU A 100 5.70 8.00 6.32
CA LEU A 100 4.84 7.59 7.42
C LEU A 100 4.74 6.07 7.45
N ILE A 101 5.10 5.43 8.57
CA ILE A 101 4.90 3.99 8.75
C ILE A 101 3.43 3.70 9.08
N THR A 102 2.89 2.67 8.44
CA THR A 102 1.48 2.25 8.59
C THR A 102 1.38 0.77 8.94
N SER A 103 0.24 0.36 9.50
CA SER A 103 -0.06 -1.05 9.77
C SER A 103 -0.44 -1.80 8.49
N GLY A 104 0.55 -1.94 7.58
CA GLY A 104 0.42 -2.41 6.21
C GLY A 104 -0.20 -1.36 5.29
N ALA A 105 -0.12 -1.57 3.97
CA ALA A 105 -0.66 -0.67 2.95
C ALA A 105 -2.16 -0.39 3.14
N GLN A 106 -2.94 -1.35 3.63
CA GLN A 106 -4.39 -1.19 3.84
C GLN A 106 -4.71 -0.03 4.81
N GLN A 107 -3.92 0.17 5.87
CA GLN A 107 -4.10 1.33 6.76
C GLN A 107 -3.73 2.63 6.03
N GLY A 108 -2.67 2.60 5.23
CA GLY A 108 -2.30 3.74 4.39
C GLY A 108 -3.44 4.16 3.47
N LEU A 109 -4.04 3.21 2.76
CA LEU A 109 -5.20 3.46 1.89
C LEU A 109 -6.41 4.00 2.68
N ALA A 110 -6.65 3.50 3.90
CA ALA A 110 -7.72 4.00 4.76
C ALA A 110 -7.46 5.45 5.22
N TYR A 111 -6.21 5.81 5.51
CA TYR A 111 -5.86 7.19 5.87
C TYR A 111 -5.99 8.15 4.69
N LEU A 112 -5.59 7.73 3.49
CA LEU A 112 -5.79 8.53 2.29
C LEU A 112 -7.29 8.71 1.99
N ALA A 113 -8.07 7.64 2.12
CA ALA A 113 -9.53 7.72 1.97
C ALA A 113 -10.15 8.70 2.99
N LYS A 114 -9.80 8.56 4.27
CA LYS A 114 -10.31 9.40 5.36
C LYS A 114 -9.88 10.86 5.25
N GLY A 115 -8.68 11.12 4.71
CA GLY A 115 -8.11 12.47 4.60
C GLY A 115 -8.46 13.21 3.31
N MET A 116 -8.76 12.49 2.21
CA MET A 116 -8.91 13.09 0.88
C MET A 116 -10.30 12.91 0.27
N ILE A 117 -11.10 11.95 0.75
CA ILE A 117 -12.45 11.71 0.22
C ILE A 117 -13.46 12.52 1.02
N GLU A 118 -14.20 13.39 0.34
CA GLU A 118 -15.43 13.99 0.83
C GLU A 118 -16.63 13.28 0.17
N PRO A 119 -17.82 13.27 0.80
CA PRO A 119 -19.00 12.69 0.18
C PRO A 119 -19.25 13.24 -1.23
N GLY A 120 -19.35 12.35 -2.22
CA GLY A 120 -19.51 12.69 -3.63
C GLY A 120 -18.20 13.04 -4.37
N SER A 121 -17.03 12.89 -3.73
CA SER A 121 -15.76 12.93 -4.45
C SER A 121 -15.62 11.71 -5.34
N VAL A 122 -15.05 11.90 -6.52
CA VAL A 122 -14.70 10.82 -7.44
C VAL A 122 -13.31 10.27 -7.08
N VAL A 123 -13.19 8.95 -7.04
CA VAL A 123 -11.90 8.24 -7.08
C VAL A 123 -11.81 7.49 -8.39
N VAL A 124 -10.82 7.84 -9.20
CA VAL A 124 -10.57 7.16 -10.47
C VAL A 124 -9.68 5.96 -10.23
N VAL A 125 -10.03 4.82 -10.81
CA VAL A 125 -9.32 3.54 -10.63
C VAL A 125 -9.16 2.80 -11.95
N GLU A 126 -8.25 1.88 -12.00
CA GLU A 126 -8.17 0.89 -13.09
C GLU A 126 -9.42 0.01 -13.14
N ASN A 127 -9.82 -0.45 -14.31
CA ASN A 127 -10.92 -1.40 -14.47
C ASN A 127 -10.46 -2.65 -15.22
N PRO A 128 -10.32 -3.81 -14.52
CA PRO A 128 -10.63 -4.07 -13.11
C PRO A 128 -9.58 -3.52 -12.13
N SER A 129 -9.91 -3.44 -10.82
CA SER A 129 -9.01 -2.97 -9.76
C SER A 129 -9.12 -3.80 -8.48
N TYR A 130 -8.23 -3.55 -7.52
CA TYR A 130 -8.14 -4.28 -6.26
C TYR A 130 -9.39 -4.07 -5.38
N PRO A 131 -10.17 -5.13 -5.07
CA PRO A 131 -11.42 -5.00 -4.34
C PRO A 131 -11.26 -4.38 -2.94
N GLY A 132 -10.14 -4.67 -2.25
CA GLY A 132 -9.91 -4.13 -0.91
C GLY A 132 -9.74 -2.60 -0.89
N ALA A 133 -9.15 -2.02 -1.92
CA ALA A 133 -9.07 -0.57 -2.10
C ALA A 133 -10.45 0.01 -2.43
N LEU A 134 -11.17 -0.61 -3.37
CA LEU A 134 -12.51 -0.18 -3.77
C LEU A 134 -13.49 -0.16 -2.59
N ASP A 135 -13.50 -1.23 -1.78
CA ASP A 135 -14.35 -1.32 -0.58
C ASP A 135 -14.00 -0.22 0.43
N THR A 136 -12.68 0.06 0.61
CA THR A 136 -12.23 1.14 1.48
C THR A 136 -12.71 2.50 0.99
N PHE A 137 -12.51 2.83 -0.28
CA PHE A 137 -12.87 4.13 -0.82
C PHE A 137 -14.40 4.37 -0.79
N ARG A 138 -15.18 3.35 -1.16
CA ARG A 138 -16.66 3.41 -1.05
C ARG A 138 -17.14 3.64 0.37
N SER A 139 -16.48 3.05 1.37
CA SER A 139 -16.86 3.21 2.77
C SER A 139 -16.75 4.65 3.27
N TYR A 140 -15.87 5.44 2.65
CA TYR A 140 -15.74 6.89 2.90
C TYR A 140 -16.58 7.75 1.96
N GLY A 141 -17.44 7.15 1.14
CA GLY A 141 -18.42 7.86 0.31
C GLY A 141 -17.91 8.28 -1.07
N ALA A 142 -16.82 7.66 -1.55
CA ALA A 142 -16.34 7.92 -2.91
C ALA A 142 -17.27 7.34 -3.98
N GLU A 143 -17.46 8.09 -5.04
CA GLU A 143 -17.90 7.58 -6.33
C GLU A 143 -16.69 6.96 -7.05
N ILE A 144 -16.80 5.68 -7.44
CA ILE A 144 -15.70 4.98 -8.12
C ILE A 144 -15.91 5.03 -9.62
N VAL A 145 -14.95 5.61 -10.34
CA VAL A 145 -14.95 5.67 -11.81
C VAL A 145 -13.81 4.82 -12.35
N GLY A 146 -14.14 3.77 -13.10
CA GLY A 146 -13.17 2.84 -13.67
C GLY A 146 -12.68 3.26 -15.05
N VAL A 147 -11.36 3.26 -15.25
CA VAL A 147 -10.69 3.49 -16.54
C VAL A 147 -10.19 2.17 -17.12
N GLY A 148 -10.50 1.90 -18.38
CA GLY A 148 -10.07 0.69 -19.05
C GLY A 148 -8.55 0.57 -19.16
N MET A 149 -8.08 -0.68 -19.25
CA MET A 149 -6.66 -1.04 -19.38
C MET A 149 -6.40 -1.79 -20.69
N ASP A 150 -5.16 -1.76 -21.14
CA ASP A 150 -4.59 -2.66 -22.14
C ASP A 150 -3.26 -3.25 -21.62
N ASP A 151 -2.42 -3.78 -22.51
CA ASP A 151 -1.17 -4.43 -22.09
C ASP A 151 -0.14 -3.47 -21.48
N ASP A 152 -0.24 -2.17 -21.76
CA ASP A 152 0.58 -1.11 -21.17
C ASP A 152 -0.02 -0.51 -19.87
N GLY A 153 -1.09 -1.08 -19.32
CA GLY A 153 -1.76 -0.59 -18.12
C GLY A 153 -2.96 0.33 -18.39
N MET A 154 -3.23 1.30 -17.51
CA MET A 154 -4.34 2.25 -17.65
C MET A 154 -4.23 3.08 -18.92
N LYS A 155 -5.33 3.24 -19.67
CA LYS A 155 -5.37 4.05 -20.91
C LYS A 155 -5.42 5.53 -20.58
N MET A 156 -4.39 6.26 -20.98
CA MET A 156 -4.24 7.68 -20.61
C MET A 156 -5.23 8.61 -21.30
N ASP A 157 -5.63 8.32 -22.53
CA ASP A 157 -6.68 9.05 -23.26
C ASP A 157 -8.06 8.90 -22.59
N ALA A 158 -8.39 7.69 -22.18
CA ALA A 158 -9.63 7.44 -21.43
C ALA A 158 -9.60 8.07 -20.02
N LEU A 159 -8.43 8.06 -19.35
CA LEU A 159 -8.25 8.76 -18.08
C LEU A 159 -8.48 10.27 -18.25
N GLU A 160 -7.88 10.87 -19.26
CA GLU A 160 -8.03 12.31 -19.52
C GLU A 160 -9.48 12.70 -19.78
N GLN A 161 -10.24 11.90 -20.52
CA GLN A 161 -11.69 12.10 -20.71
C GLN A 161 -12.46 12.07 -19.39
N VAL A 162 -12.13 11.16 -18.48
CA VAL A 162 -12.74 11.09 -17.14
C VAL A 162 -12.41 12.34 -16.34
N LEU A 163 -11.15 12.78 -16.34
CA LEU A 163 -10.71 13.97 -15.61
C LEU A 163 -11.39 15.26 -16.14
N GLN A 164 -11.64 15.35 -17.45
CA GLN A 164 -12.39 16.45 -18.06
C GLN A 164 -13.87 16.49 -17.62
N GLN A 165 -14.47 15.32 -17.40
CA GLN A 165 -15.89 15.20 -17.03
C GLN A 165 -16.15 15.44 -15.54
N HIS A 166 -15.16 15.16 -14.66
CA HIS A 166 -15.31 15.22 -13.23
C HIS A 166 -14.42 16.31 -12.60
N LYS A 167 -15.08 17.39 -12.12
CA LYS A 167 -14.35 18.54 -11.53
C LYS A 167 -13.76 18.27 -10.14
N LYS A 168 -14.16 17.19 -9.46
CA LYS A 168 -13.78 16.90 -8.07
C LYS A 168 -13.26 15.45 -7.97
N VAL A 169 -12.08 15.23 -8.54
CA VAL A 169 -11.37 13.95 -8.41
C VAL A 169 -10.46 14.04 -7.20
N ALA A 170 -10.74 13.21 -6.18
CA ALA A 170 -9.93 13.19 -4.96
C ALA A 170 -8.52 12.65 -5.26
N PHE A 171 -8.45 11.54 -5.99
CA PHE A 171 -7.20 10.96 -6.48
C PHE A 171 -7.45 9.87 -7.55
N ILE A 172 -6.38 9.51 -8.24
CA ILE A 172 -6.30 8.39 -9.16
C ILE A 172 -5.56 7.27 -8.43
N TYR A 173 -6.19 6.10 -8.24
CA TYR A 173 -5.56 4.93 -7.62
C TYR A 173 -5.10 3.94 -8.67
N THR A 174 -3.85 3.48 -8.57
CA THR A 174 -3.26 2.52 -9.52
C THR A 174 -2.27 1.58 -8.84
N ILE A 175 -2.15 0.35 -9.37
CA ILE A 175 -1.09 -0.61 -9.08
C ILE A 175 -0.25 -0.73 -10.36
N ALA A 176 0.87 -0.01 -10.41
CA ALA A 176 1.66 0.12 -11.63
C ALA A 176 2.41 -1.15 -12.02
N ASP A 177 2.76 -2.01 -11.05
CA ASP A 177 3.51 -3.24 -11.26
C ASP A 177 2.67 -4.46 -10.89
N PHE A 178 2.57 -5.42 -11.81
CA PHE A 178 1.84 -6.68 -11.59
C PHE A 178 0.43 -6.45 -11.04
N GLN A 179 -0.30 -5.58 -11.70
CA GLN A 179 -1.61 -5.07 -11.30
C GLN A 179 -2.58 -6.17 -10.83
N ASN A 180 -3.24 -5.92 -9.74
CA ASN A 180 -4.24 -6.82 -9.20
C ASN A 180 -5.65 -6.43 -9.67
N PRO A 181 -6.34 -7.27 -10.49
CA PRO A 181 -6.06 -8.68 -10.71
C PRO A 181 -5.40 -9.05 -12.06
N THR A 182 -4.99 -8.10 -12.89
CA THR A 182 -4.63 -8.37 -14.29
C THR A 182 -3.21 -8.89 -14.49
N GLY A 183 -2.31 -8.68 -13.53
CA GLY A 183 -0.89 -8.99 -13.65
C GLY A 183 -0.10 -8.06 -14.59
N ARG A 184 -0.74 -7.04 -15.17
CA ARG A 184 -0.10 -6.10 -16.11
C ARG A 184 0.82 -5.13 -15.40
N CYS A 185 1.83 -4.66 -16.14
CA CYS A 185 2.72 -3.58 -15.71
C CYS A 185 2.48 -2.33 -16.55
N MET A 186 2.41 -1.17 -15.91
CA MET A 186 2.25 0.10 -16.59
C MET A 186 3.57 0.50 -17.26
N SER A 187 3.53 0.86 -18.54
CA SER A 187 4.71 1.32 -19.28
C SER A 187 5.26 2.63 -18.72
N ILE A 188 6.56 2.89 -18.95
CA ILE A 188 7.24 4.11 -18.48
C ILE A 188 6.57 5.37 -19.04
N GLU A 189 6.19 5.35 -20.30
CA GLU A 189 5.52 6.45 -20.97
C GLU A 189 4.21 6.81 -20.27
N ARG A 190 3.43 5.80 -19.87
CA ARG A 190 2.17 6.00 -19.15
C ARG A 190 2.38 6.47 -17.72
N ARG A 191 3.43 5.98 -17.01
CA ARG A 191 3.78 6.49 -15.67
C ARG A 191 4.06 7.99 -15.72
N LYS A 192 4.83 8.47 -16.69
CA LYS A 192 5.12 9.89 -16.91
C LYS A 192 3.86 10.67 -17.26
N LYS A 193 3.07 10.16 -18.22
CA LYS A 193 1.82 10.81 -18.64
C LYS A 193 0.80 10.93 -17.50
N LEU A 194 0.74 9.94 -16.63
CA LEU A 194 -0.13 9.97 -15.45
C LEU A 194 0.23 11.12 -14.51
N VAL A 195 1.53 11.35 -14.25
CA VAL A 195 2.00 12.49 -13.43
C VAL A 195 1.63 13.82 -14.08
N GLU A 196 1.83 13.97 -15.40
CA GLU A 196 1.45 15.17 -16.14
C GLU A 196 -0.06 15.46 -16.05
N LEU A 197 -0.90 14.42 -16.20
CA LEU A 197 -2.34 14.55 -16.08
C LEU A 197 -2.76 14.92 -14.65
N ALA A 198 -2.15 14.33 -13.64
CA ALA A 198 -2.41 14.67 -12.25
C ALA A 198 -2.13 16.15 -11.95
N GLU A 199 -1.04 16.68 -12.46
CA GLU A 199 -0.72 18.13 -12.35
C GLU A 199 -1.70 18.99 -13.14
N THR A 200 -1.98 18.62 -14.40
CA THR A 200 -2.87 19.38 -15.29
C THR A 200 -4.28 19.53 -14.72
N TYR A 201 -4.80 18.48 -14.09
CA TYR A 201 -6.17 18.43 -13.56
C TYR A 201 -6.25 18.62 -12.04
N ASP A 202 -5.18 19.10 -11.39
CA ASP A 202 -5.09 19.39 -9.96
C ASP A 202 -5.60 18.23 -9.08
N THR A 203 -5.10 17.03 -9.34
CA THR A 203 -5.45 15.82 -8.58
C THR A 203 -4.18 15.08 -8.11
N PHE A 204 -4.35 14.03 -7.32
CA PHE A 204 -3.26 13.20 -6.83
C PHE A 204 -3.28 11.81 -7.48
N VAL A 205 -2.12 11.16 -7.51
CA VAL A 205 -1.97 9.75 -7.82
C VAL A 205 -1.63 9.00 -6.54
N VAL A 206 -2.38 7.96 -6.23
CA VAL A 206 -2.05 6.98 -5.18
C VAL A 206 -1.49 5.75 -5.89
N GLU A 207 -0.17 5.60 -5.83
CA GLU A 207 0.56 4.45 -6.37
C GLU A 207 0.69 3.38 -5.30
N ASP A 208 0.01 2.25 -5.47
CA ASP A 208 0.07 1.10 -4.55
C ASP A 208 1.06 0.06 -5.08
N GLY A 209 2.23 -0.04 -4.44
CA GLY A 209 3.39 -0.80 -4.92
C GLY A 209 3.76 -2.02 -4.09
N PRO A 210 2.85 -2.97 -3.78
CA PRO A 210 3.19 -4.15 -2.97
C PRO A 210 3.92 -5.25 -3.74
N TYR A 211 3.98 -5.19 -5.08
CA TYR A 211 4.44 -6.29 -5.92
C TYR A 211 5.74 -6.02 -6.68
N SER A 212 6.21 -4.79 -6.73
CA SER A 212 7.29 -4.35 -7.64
C SER A 212 8.60 -5.12 -7.49
N LEU A 213 8.88 -5.73 -6.32
CA LEU A 213 10.09 -6.52 -6.06
C LEU A 213 9.94 -8.02 -6.34
N ILE A 214 8.76 -8.52 -6.65
CA ILE A 214 8.53 -9.94 -6.91
C ILE A 214 8.49 -10.28 -8.40
N SER A 215 9.29 -9.58 -9.19
CA SER A 215 9.49 -9.85 -10.61
C SER A 215 10.25 -11.16 -10.82
N PHE A 216 9.78 -12.00 -11.73
CA PHE A 216 10.44 -13.27 -12.08
C PHE A 216 11.75 -13.09 -12.85
N ASP A 217 11.94 -11.96 -13.51
CA ASP A 217 13.16 -11.61 -14.25
C ASP A 217 14.13 -10.75 -13.43
N GLY A 218 13.75 -10.41 -12.18
CA GLY A 218 14.54 -9.59 -11.28
C GLY A 218 14.61 -8.11 -11.66
N GLN A 219 13.85 -7.66 -12.68
CA GLN A 219 13.83 -6.26 -13.06
C GLN A 219 12.86 -5.48 -12.16
N VAL A 220 13.32 -4.34 -11.66
CA VAL A 220 12.51 -3.39 -10.89
C VAL A 220 12.26 -2.15 -11.75
N MET A 221 11.00 -1.88 -12.01
CA MET A 221 10.60 -0.70 -12.79
C MET A 221 10.68 0.57 -11.92
N PRO A 222 11.02 1.73 -12.52
CA PRO A 222 10.92 3.01 -11.82
C PRO A 222 9.49 3.27 -11.36
N ALA A 223 9.29 3.55 -10.08
CA ALA A 223 7.97 3.92 -9.56
C ALA A 223 7.40 5.17 -10.26
N ILE A 224 6.08 5.32 -10.30
CA ILE A 224 5.44 6.57 -10.77
C ILE A 224 5.96 7.74 -9.94
N LYS A 225 6.14 7.53 -8.63
CA LYS A 225 6.74 8.50 -7.69
C LYS A 225 8.10 9.01 -8.14
N SER A 226 8.90 8.23 -8.88
CA SER A 226 10.22 8.66 -9.36
C SER A 226 10.15 9.76 -10.42
N PHE A 227 9.01 9.91 -11.11
CA PHE A 227 8.76 10.94 -12.12
C PHE A 227 8.04 12.17 -11.53
N ASP A 228 7.67 12.13 -10.25
CA ASP A 228 6.91 13.18 -9.58
C ASP A 228 7.79 14.39 -9.26
N THR A 229 7.65 15.45 -10.03
CA THR A 229 8.31 16.76 -9.81
C THR A 229 7.37 17.81 -9.21
N TYR A 230 6.09 17.48 -9.06
CA TYR A 230 5.03 18.41 -8.64
C TYR A 230 4.48 18.12 -7.24
N GLY A 231 4.88 16.99 -6.61
CA GLY A 231 4.33 16.56 -5.32
C GLY A 231 2.94 15.93 -5.41
N ARG A 232 2.57 15.41 -6.59
CA ARG A 232 1.24 14.84 -6.88
C ARG A 232 1.14 13.34 -6.63
N VAL A 233 2.25 12.64 -6.44
CA VAL A 233 2.22 11.19 -6.26
C VAL A 233 2.43 10.82 -4.79
N ILE A 234 1.51 10.05 -4.25
CA ILE A 234 1.60 9.40 -2.95
C ILE A 234 1.89 7.92 -3.21
N TYR A 235 3.05 7.45 -2.77
CA TYR A 235 3.43 6.05 -2.90
C TYR A 235 3.05 5.27 -1.65
N SER A 236 2.46 4.09 -1.82
CA SER A 236 2.12 3.13 -0.76
C SER A 236 2.95 1.87 -0.92
N GLY A 237 3.82 1.58 0.05
CA GLY A 237 4.65 0.38 0.09
C GLY A 237 4.24 -0.59 1.19
N SER A 238 4.68 -1.85 1.07
CA SER A 238 4.38 -2.89 2.06
C SER A 238 5.40 -4.02 2.04
N THR A 239 5.68 -4.60 3.21
CA THR A 239 6.47 -5.83 3.34
C THR A 239 5.63 -7.11 3.24
N SER A 240 4.32 -6.98 3.01
CA SER A 240 3.38 -8.11 3.06
C SER A 240 3.64 -9.19 2.01
N LYS A 241 4.26 -8.84 0.88
CA LYS A 241 4.55 -9.78 -0.23
C LYS A 241 6.01 -10.15 -0.33
N THR A 242 6.88 -9.40 0.36
CA THR A 242 8.34 -9.55 0.28
C THR A 242 8.98 -10.11 1.54
N ILE A 243 8.33 -10.01 2.71
CA ILE A 243 8.83 -10.59 3.97
C ILE A 243 7.75 -11.48 4.58
N ALA A 244 6.72 -10.87 5.19
CA ALA A 244 5.61 -11.61 5.77
C ALA A 244 4.40 -10.69 6.00
N PRO A 245 3.17 -11.09 5.59
CA PRO A 245 1.99 -10.25 5.76
C PRO A 245 1.56 -10.07 7.21
N GLY A 246 1.95 -10.99 8.11
CA GLY A 246 1.63 -10.96 9.54
C GLY A 246 2.34 -9.87 10.32
N LEU A 247 3.46 -9.34 9.85
CA LEU A 247 4.20 -8.25 10.48
C LEU A 247 3.45 -6.92 10.44
N ARG A 248 2.53 -6.76 9.49
CA ARG A 248 1.71 -5.55 9.35
C ARG A 248 2.54 -4.27 9.22
N ILE A 249 3.62 -4.27 8.44
CA ILE A 249 4.39 -3.07 8.13
C ILE A 249 4.18 -2.65 6.68
N GLY A 250 3.81 -1.39 6.53
CA GLY A 250 3.73 -0.65 5.27
C GLY A 250 4.16 0.79 5.50
N TRP A 251 4.18 1.58 4.44
CA TRP A 251 4.53 3.00 4.52
C TRP A 251 3.83 3.80 3.43
N LEU A 252 3.63 5.09 3.71
CA LEU A 252 3.25 6.09 2.72
C LEU A 252 4.43 7.04 2.49
N ILE A 253 4.60 7.48 1.26
CA ILE A 253 5.57 8.51 0.87
C ILE A 253 4.84 9.63 0.15
N ALA A 254 4.92 10.84 0.72
CA ALA A 254 4.34 12.04 0.14
C ALA A 254 5.23 13.26 0.48
N ASP A 255 4.79 14.47 0.11
CA ASP A 255 5.42 15.69 0.57
C ASP A 255 5.30 15.86 2.10
N HIS A 256 6.16 16.69 2.69
CA HIS A 256 6.25 16.87 4.16
C HIS A 256 4.93 17.36 4.77
N GLU A 257 4.20 18.24 4.07
CA GLU A 257 2.94 18.79 4.60
C GLU A 257 1.85 17.70 4.64
N SER A 258 1.73 16.93 3.57
CA SER A 258 0.81 15.80 3.48
C SER A 258 1.11 14.74 4.56
N ILE A 259 2.38 14.37 4.73
CA ILE A 259 2.78 13.43 5.80
C ILE A 259 2.44 13.97 7.17
N THR A 260 2.71 15.26 7.44
CA THR A 260 2.38 15.88 8.72
C THR A 260 0.87 15.78 9.03
N LYS A 261 0.01 16.04 8.04
CA LYS A 261 -1.45 15.92 8.20
C LYS A 261 -1.89 14.46 8.44
N LEU A 262 -1.28 13.51 7.73
CA LEU A 262 -1.54 12.08 7.93
C LEU A 262 -1.06 11.59 9.31
N VAL A 263 0.05 12.11 9.82
CA VAL A 263 0.51 11.85 11.19
C VAL A 263 -0.51 12.35 12.21
N TYR A 264 -1.07 13.56 12.04
CA TYR A 264 -2.13 14.06 12.93
C TYR A 264 -3.38 13.18 12.91
N LEU A 265 -3.72 12.62 11.75
CA LEU A 265 -4.80 11.66 11.63
C LEU A 265 -4.48 10.37 12.40
N LYS A 266 -3.27 9.82 12.21
CA LYS A 266 -2.78 8.61 12.89
C LYS A 266 -2.74 8.75 14.40
N MET A 267 -2.28 9.89 14.92
CA MET A 267 -2.29 10.20 16.36
C MET A 267 -3.66 10.05 17.01
N ARG A 268 -4.75 10.22 16.25
CA ARG A 268 -6.14 10.13 16.73
C ARG A 268 -6.78 8.78 16.49
N ASP A 269 -6.15 7.95 15.65
CA ASP A 269 -6.71 6.67 15.20
C ASP A 269 -6.12 5.50 16.00
N ASP A 270 -4.80 5.32 15.93
CA ASP A 270 -4.09 4.18 16.55
C ASP A 270 -2.78 4.56 17.27
N LEU A 271 -2.44 5.86 17.34
CA LEU A 271 -1.24 6.43 17.92
C LEU A 271 0.04 6.05 17.18
N GLN A 272 0.35 4.76 17.04
CA GLN A 272 1.59 4.25 16.43
C GLN A 272 1.42 2.85 15.87
N VAL A 273 2.35 2.43 15.02
CA VAL A 273 2.47 1.04 14.58
C VAL A 273 3.26 0.24 15.62
N ASN A 274 3.06 -1.08 15.65
CA ASN A 274 3.78 -1.99 16.53
C ASN A 274 5.30 -1.80 16.43
N ASN A 275 5.93 -1.41 17.54
CA ASN A 275 7.34 -1.07 17.60
C ASN A 275 8.27 -2.26 17.33
N ILE A 276 7.93 -3.44 17.84
CA ILE A 276 8.73 -4.65 17.62
C ILE A 276 8.72 -5.00 16.13
N ALA A 277 7.55 -4.97 15.49
CA ALA A 277 7.45 -5.27 14.07
C ALA A 277 8.24 -4.28 13.18
N GLN A 278 8.26 -3.00 13.54
CA GLN A 278 9.06 -2.00 12.83
C GLN A 278 10.57 -2.30 12.94
N ARG A 279 11.06 -2.70 14.11
CA ARG A 279 12.44 -3.09 14.34
C ARG A 279 12.80 -4.39 13.62
N GLN A 280 11.90 -5.38 13.67
CA GLN A 280 12.09 -6.63 12.93
C GLN A 280 12.27 -6.36 11.43
N VAL A 281 11.43 -5.51 10.84
CA VAL A 281 11.54 -5.15 9.43
C VAL A 281 12.82 -4.37 9.16
N TYR A 282 13.19 -3.41 10.01
CA TYR A 282 14.43 -2.64 9.86
C TYR A 282 15.66 -3.55 9.84
N HIS A 283 15.81 -4.40 10.84
CA HIS A 283 16.95 -5.32 10.93
C HIS A 283 16.93 -6.36 9.81
N TYR A 284 15.76 -6.86 9.43
CA TYR A 284 15.67 -7.81 8.34
C TYR A 284 16.14 -7.19 7.01
N LEU A 285 15.68 -6.00 6.67
CA LEU A 285 16.06 -5.31 5.43
C LEU A 285 17.53 -4.89 5.43
N LYS A 286 18.09 -4.54 6.60
CA LYS A 286 19.45 -4.04 6.74
C LYS A 286 20.49 -5.14 6.86
N ASP A 287 20.21 -6.17 7.67
CA ASP A 287 21.22 -7.09 8.19
C ASP A 287 21.09 -8.52 7.62
N CYS A 288 20.01 -8.83 6.87
CA CYS A 288 19.78 -10.13 6.24
C CYS A 288 19.93 -10.08 4.70
N ASP A 289 20.08 -11.25 4.09
CA ASP A 289 20.10 -11.37 2.62
C ASP A 289 18.69 -11.25 2.03
N PHE A 290 18.14 -10.02 2.04
CA PHE A 290 16.82 -9.74 1.50
C PHE A 290 16.73 -10.05 0.00
N ASP A 291 17.77 -9.76 -0.78
CA ASP A 291 17.76 -10.01 -2.23
C ASP A 291 17.82 -11.51 -2.55
N GLY A 292 18.53 -12.30 -1.75
CA GLY A 292 18.50 -13.76 -1.83
C GLY A 292 17.12 -14.35 -1.45
N HIS A 293 16.47 -13.75 -0.47
CA HIS A 293 15.11 -14.16 -0.06
C HIS A 293 14.06 -13.91 -1.15
N LEU A 294 14.22 -12.88 -1.98
CA LEU A 294 13.30 -12.58 -3.07
C LEU A 294 13.42 -13.54 -4.26
N LYS A 295 14.54 -14.24 -4.42
CA LYS A 295 14.82 -15.25 -5.48
C LYS A 295 14.24 -16.61 -5.14
#